data_67a761504a16fc990c21153e0cb948c4
#
_entry.id   67a761504a16fc990c21153e0cb948c4
#
_cell.length_a   1.000
_cell.length_b   1.000
_cell.length_c   1.000
_cell.angle_alpha   90.00
_cell.angle_beta   90.00
_cell.angle_gamma   90.00
#
_symmetry.space_group_name_H-M   'P 1'
#
loop_
_entity.id
_entity.type
_entity.pdbx_description
1 polymer ?
#
loop_
_entity_poly.entity_id
_entity_poly.type
_entity_poly.pdbx_seq_one_letter_code
_entity_poly.pdbx_strand_id
1 'polypeptide(L)'
;MSRPLALLLMLPLFWCGTNPRDDSAKRIADQTLLKPFAGLVGEWRGTGQPQRGSARGAWTETGVWAWKLTKDSAALEFVIEKGKHFKSATLRPSEVPGEFSFIVVLEDGTSRAFVGKATPKTALIFVAKDEVTEGVSRVTITPLHDTRFVMLLETGTASRLAEVGYTRKGAAFAAGDSAPKCIVTGGRGTIAVSYKGKSYFVCCSGCKELFDENPEAVLAEAKAKTDAK
;
A
#
# COMPACT_ATOMS: atom_id res chain seq x y z
N MET A 1 30.92 -18.30 66.66
CA MET A 1 31.12 -17.29 65.55
C MET A 1 30.64 -17.93 64.27
N SER A 2 29.35 -17.70 63.94
CA SER A 2 28.66 -18.31 62.76
C SER A 2 28.57 -17.29 61.62
N ARG A 3 29.13 -17.61 60.46
CA ARG A 3 29.03 -16.78 59.23
C ARG A 3 27.77 -17.15 58.48
N PRO A 4 26.96 -16.19 58.03
CA PRO A 4 25.84 -16.49 57.17
C PRO A 4 26.32 -16.65 55.71
N LEU A 5 25.86 -17.73 55.06
CA LEU A 5 26.04 -18.04 53.65
C LEU A 5 25.02 -17.22 52.84
N ALA A 6 25.51 -16.24 52.07
CA ALA A 6 24.67 -15.47 51.19
C ALA A 6 24.36 -16.28 49.90
N LEU A 7 23.11 -16.68 49.77
CA LEU A 7 22.57 -17.36 48.56
C LEU A 7 22.28 -16.31 47.46
N LEU A 8 23.14 -16.25 46.45
CA LEU A 8 22.97 -15.36 45.31
C LEU A 8 21.92 -16.00 44.36
N LEU A 9 20.68 -15.48 44.37
CA LEU A 9 19.66 -15.86 43.39
C LEU A 9 20.00 -15.21 42.03
N MET A 10 20.52 -16.00 41.10
CA MET A 10 20.59 -15.59 39.68
C MET A 10 19.21 -15.72 39.04
N LEU A 11 18.55 -14.58 38.79
CA LEU A 11 17.39 -14.51 37.94
C LEU A 11 17.83 -14.69 36.47
N PRO A 12 17.23 -15.62 35.71
CA PRO A 12 17.47 -15.68 34.27
C PRO A 12 16.82 -14.48 33.60
N LEU A 13 17.61 -13.62 32.97
CA LEU A 13 17.16 -12.63 32.02
C LEU A 13 16.55 -13.36 30.80
N PHE A 14 15.23 -13.47 30.76
CA PHE A 14 14.50 -13.85 29.55
C PHE A 14 14.69 -12.75 28.52
N TRP A 15 15.65 -12.90 27.65
CA TRP A 15 15.79 -12.11 26.44
C TRP A 15 14.69 -12.55 25.49
N CYS A 16 13.61 -11.77 25.42
CA CYS A 16 12.56 -11.91 24.41
C CYS A 16 13.13 -11.43 23.07
N GLY A 17 13.98 -12.26 22.47
CA GLY A 17 14.46 -12.05 21.10
C GLY A 17 13.31 -12.33 20.15
N THR A 18 12.82 -11.31 19.46
CA THR A 18 11.90 -11.46 18.32
C THR A 18 12.57 -12.34 17.27
N ASN A 19 11.91 -13.44 16.91
CA ASN A 19 12.44 -14.42 15.97
C ASN A 19 12.36 -13.80 14.55
N PRO A 20 13.44 -13.69 13.78
CA PRO A 20 13.43 -13.11 12.42
C PRO A 20 12.46 -13.78 11.46
N ARG A 21 12.03 -15.02 11.75
CA ARG A 21 11.03 -15.75 10.97
C ARG A 21 9.60 -15.22 11.18
N ASP A 22 9.32 -14.61 12.34
CA ASP A 22 7.99 -14.07 12.67
C ASP A 22 7.75 -12.75 11.94
N ASP A 23 8.77 -11.92 11.81
CA ASP A 23 8.70 -10.61 11.14
C ASP A 23 8.35 -10.78 9.64
N SER A 24 9.01 -11.69 8.94
CA SER A 24 8.72 -11.94 7.53
C SER A 24 7.34 -12.55 7.29
N ALA A 25 6.84 -13.38 8.21
CA ALA A 25 5.52 -14.01 8.12
C ALA A 25 4.40 -12.96 8.14
N LYS A 26 4.49 -11.95 9.03
CA LYS A 26 3.52 -10.86 9.09
C LYS A 26 3.54 -10.03 7.81
N ARG A 27 4.70 -9.65 7.31
CA ARG A 27 4.84 -8.93 6.04
C ARG A 27 4.19 -9.70 4.87
N ILE A 28 4.41 -11.01 4.78
CA ILE A 28 3.83 -11.87 3.73
C ILE A 28 2.30 -11.94 3.86
N ALA A 29 1.79 -12.02 5.10
CA ALA A 29 0.35 -11.98 5.35
C ALA A 29 -0.26 -10.65 4.90
N ASP A 30 0.34 -9.51 5.25
CA ASP A 30 -0.08 -8.18 4.82
C ASP A 30 -0.06 -8.06 3.28
N GLN A 31 1.00 -8.53 2.61
CA GLN A 31 1.07 -8.57 1.15
C GLN A 31 -0.06 -9.41 0.54
N THR A 32 -0.41 -10.53 1.15
CA THR A 32 -1.48 -11.40 0.68
C THR A 32 -2.83 -10.71 0.77
N LEU A 33 -3.11 -10.02 1.87
CA LEU A 33 -4.34 -9.23 2.05
C LEU A 33 -4.42 -8.05 1.07
N LEU A 34 -3.29 -7.41 0.76
CA LEU A 34 -3.22 -6.28 -0.17
C LEU A 34 -3.12 -6.68 -1.65
N LYS A 35 -2.92 -7.97 -1.96
CA LYS A 35 -2.75 -8.48 -3.33
C LYS A 35 -3.89 -8.08 -4.29
N PRO A 36 -5.17 -8.07 -3.90
CA PRO A 36 -6.25 -7.61 -4.78
C PRO A 36 -6.09 -6.17 -5.27
N PHE A 37 -5.35 -5.34 -4.53
CA PHE A 37 -5.11 -3.92 -4.83
C PHE A 37 -3.74 -3.67 -5.49
N ALA A 38 -2.94 -4.70 -5.72
CA ALA A 38 -1.64 -4.58 -6.38
C ALA A 38 -1.73 -3.99 -7.80
N GLY A 39 -2.90 -4.07 -8.44
CA GLY A 39 -3.18 -3.40 -9.71
C GLY A 39 -3.12 -1.87 -9.63
N LEU A 40 -3.22 -1.26 -8.44
CA LEU A 40 -3.03 0.18 -8.25
C LEU A 40 -1.55 0.60 -8.39
N VAL A 41 -0.59 -0.29 -8.13
CA VAL A 41 0.85 0.03 -8.15
C VAL A 41 1.29 0.54 -9.51
N GLY A 42 1.96 1.69 -9.53
CA GLY A 42 2.49 2.36 -10.72
C GLY A 42 2.21 3.86 -10.74
N GLU A 43 2.53 4.51 -11.86
CA GLU A 43 2.37 5.95 -12.06
C GLU A 43 1.03 6.28 -12.71
N TRP A 44 0.42 7.37 -12.25
CA TRP A 44 -0.92 7.77 -12.63
C TRP A 44 -1.01 9.27 -12.91
N ARG A 45 -1.85 9.64 -13.87
CA ARG A 45 -2.28 11.01 -14.09
C ARG A 45 -3.73 11.13 -13.67
N GLY A 46 -4.01 12.02 -12.71
CA GLY A 46 -5.33 12.33 -12.19
C GLY A 46 -5.92 13.58 -12.83
N THR A 47 -7.21 13.54 -13.11
CA THR A 47 -8.02 14.73 -13.41
C THR A 47 -9.14 14.78 -12.41
N GLY A 48 -9.10 15.81 -11.56
CA GLY A 48 -10.06 16.03 -10.49
C GLY A 48 -11.10 17.08 -10.87
N GLN A 49 -12.34 16.90 -10.42
CA GLN A 49 -13.44 17.82 -10.60
C GLN A 49 -14.36 17.85 -9.38
N PRO A 50 -14.77 19.05 -8.88
CA PRO A 50 -15.73 19.15 -7.78
C PRO A 50 -17.13 18.68 -8.21
N GLN A 51 -17.52 18.99 -9.41
CA GLN A 51 -18.84 18.65 -9.97
C GLN A 51 -18.68 17.85 -11.25
N ARG A 52 -19.38 16.72 -11.34
CA ARG A 52 -19.33 15.84 -12.50
C ARG A 52 -19.79 16.56 -13.77
N GLY A 53 -19.00 16.44 -14.84
CA GLY A 53 -19.31 17.05 -16.13
C GLY A 53 -19.04 18.55 -16.21
N SER A 54 -18.44 19.16 -15.17
CA SER A 54 -18.06 20.57 -15.17
C SER A 54 -16.53 20.73 -15.13
N ALA A 55 -16.00 21.57 -16.01
CA ALA A 55 -14.60 21.98 -15.98
C ALA A 55 -14.31 23.05 -14.90
N ARG A 56 -15.36 23.64 -14.29
CA ARG A 56 -15.19 24.67 -13.27
C ARG A 56 -14.54 24.10 -12.02
N GLY A 57 -13.38 24.64 -11.66
CA GLY A 57 -12.59 24.18 -10.50
C GLY A 57 -11.90 22.83 -10.70
N ALA A 58 -11.86 22.31 -11.95
CA ALA A 58 -11.09 21.13 -12.30
C ALA A 58 -9.58 21.36 -12.13
N TRP A 59 -8.84 20.30 -11.83
CA TRP A 59 -7.39 20.33 -11.70
C TRP A 59 -6.77 19.05 -12.26
N THR A 60 -5.46 19.05 -12.41
CA THR A 60 -4.68 17.85 -12.75
C THR A 60 -3.65 17.59 -11.67
N GLU A 61 -3.42 16.33 -11.40
CA GLU A 61 -2.42 15.86 -10.43
C GLU A 61 -1.70 14.63 -11.00
N THR A 62 -0.57 14.28 -10.42
CA THR A 62 0.11 13.02 -10.71
C THR A 62 0.28 12.25 -9.41
N GLY A 63 0.25 10.94 -9.49
CA GLY A 63 0.39 10.11 -8.32
C GLY A 63 1.14 8.82 -8.61
N VAL A 64 1.82 8.30 -7.60
CA VAL A 64 2.55 7.05 -7.65
C VAL A 64 2.10 6.15 -6.52
N TRP A 65 1.51 5.01 -6.86
CA TRP A 65 1.28 3.92 -5.91
C TRP A 65 2.49 3.00 -5.89
N ALA A 66 3.03 2.74 -4.71
CA ALA A 66 4.15 1.84 -4.50
C ALA A 66 3.93 0.95 -3.27
N TRP A 67 4.55 -0.22 -3.26
CA TRP A 67 4.66 -1.01 -2.05
C TRP A 67 5.62 -0.32 -1.07
N LYS A 68 5.18 -0.19 0.19
CA LYS A 68 6.01 0.18 1.33
C LYS A 68 6.22 -1.07 2.16
N LEU A 69 7.42 -1.62 2.05
CA LEU A 69 7.77 -2.91 2.65
C LEU A 69 8.80 -2.68 3.76
N THR A 70 8.56 -3.28 4.93
CA THR A 70 9.51 -3.36 6.04
C THR A 70 9.80 -4.83 6.33
N LYS A 71 10.61 -5.12 7.35
CA LYS A 71 10.86 -6.50 7.77
C LYS A 71 9.59 -7.22 8.18
N ASP A 72 8.68 -6.52 8.85
CA ASP A 72 7.51 -7.04 9.58
C ASP A 72 6.16 -6.56 9.01
N SER A 73 6.13 -5.72 7.98
CA SER A 73 4.87 -5.18 7.48
C SER A 73 4.90 -4.88 5.99
N ALA A 74 3.70 -4.82 5.39
CA ALA A 74 3.51 -4.33 4.04
C ALA A 74 2.33 -3.36 3.98
N ALA A 75 2.49 -2.31 3.17
CA ALA A 75 1.46 -1.33 2.86
C ALA A 75 1.53 -0.93 1.39
N LEU A 76 0.48 -0.28 0.89
CA LEU A 76 0.51 0.45 -0.38
C LEU A 76 0.51 1.94 -0.06
N GLU A 77 1.50 2.66 -0.54
CA GLU A 77 1.62 4.10 -0.37
C GLU A 77 1.32 4.80 -1.68
N PHE A 78 0.52 5.85 -1.63
CA PHE A 78 0.18 6.72 -2.75
C PHE A 78 0.75 8.11 -2.48
N VAL A 79 1.74 8.53 -3.24
CA VAL A 79 2.30 9.88 -3.18
C VAL A 79 1.70 10.69 -4.32
N ILE A 80 1.16 11.86 -4.01
CA ILE A 80 0.44 12.71 -4.97
C ILE A 80 1.18 14.04 -5.10
N GLU A 81 1.46 14.43 -6.33
CA GLU A 81 2.00 15.73 -6.68
C GLU A 81 0.90 16.63 -7.25
N LYS A 82 0.87 17.86 -6.80
CA LYS A 82 -0.14 18.87 -7.17
C LYS A 82 -1.58 18.42 -6.84
N GLY A 83 -1.72 17.54 -5.83
CA GLY A 83 -3.02 17.14 -5.32
C GLY A 83 -3.76 18.33 -4.72
N LYS A 84 -5.08 18.38 -4.87
CA LYS A 84 -5.89 19.45 -4.29
C LYS A 84 -6.36 19.12 -2.87
N HIS A 85 -6.47 17.85 -2.54
CA HIS A 85 -7.02 17.40 -1.26
C HIS A 85 -6.02 16.58 -0.45
N PHE A 86 -5.18 15.79 -1.10
CA PHE A 86 -4.23 14.88 -0.46
C PHE A 86 -2.82 15.07 -1.02
N LYS A 87 -1.82 15.02 -0.15
CA LYS A 87 -0.39 14.89 -0.50
C LYS A 87 0.03 13.44 -0.62
N SER A 88 -0.49 12.60 0.27
CA SER A 88 -0.21 11.17 0.24
C SER A 88 -1.30 10.38 0.95
N ALA A 89 -1.30 9.07 0.72
CA ALA A 89 -2.15 8.14 1.43
C ALA A 89 -1.44 6.80 1.62
N THR A 90 -1.74 6.10 2.72
CA THR A 90 -1.20 4.77 3.02
C THR A 90 -2.34 3.81 3.28
N LEU A 91 -2.42 2.74 2.49
CA LEU A 91 -3.35 1.63 2.64
C LEU A 91 -2.63 0.45 3.28
N ARG A 92 -3.17 -0.08 4.37
CA ARG A 92 -2.66 -1.27 5.05
C ARG A 92 -3.80 -2.13 5.60
N PRO A 93 -3.59 -3.43 5.83
CA PRO A 93 -4.54 -4.22 6.60
C PRO A 93 -4.73 -3.62 7.98
N SER A 94 -5.95 -3.74 8.54
CA SER A 94 -6.26 -3.42 9.92
C SER A 94 -6.03 -4.66 10.81
N GLU A 95 -6.01 -4.47 12.11
CA GLU A 95 -6.03 -5.58 13.07
C GLU A 95 -7.37 -6.33 13.06
N VAL A 96 -8.43 -5.69 12.59
CA VAL A 96 -9.74 -6.31 12.41
C VAL A 96 -9.78 -7.07 11.09
N PRO A 97 -10.05 -8.38 11.09
CA PRO A 97 -10.09 -9.18 9.87
C PRO A 97 -11.05 -8.62 8.81
N GLY A 98 -10.57 -8.50 7.57
CA GLY A 98 -11.35 -7.98 6.44
C GLY A 98 -11.48 -6.46 6.39
N GLU A 99 -10.89 -5.74 7.34
CA GLU A 99 -10.82 -4.29 7.33
C GLU A 99 -9.44 -3.78 6.90
N PHE A 100 -9.43 -2.57 6.37
CA PHE A 100 -8.23 -1.85 5.98
C PHE A 100 -8.20 -0.48 6.64
N SER A 101 -7.01 -0.05 7.02
CA SER A 101 -6.72 1.32 7.44
C SER A 101 -6.21 2.11 6.26
N PHE A 102 -6.77 3.31 6.06
CA PHE A 102 -6.36 4.25 5.02
C PHE A 102 -6.03 5.57 5.69
N ILE A 103 -4.74 5.92 5.77
CA ILE A 103 -4.27 7.14 6.41
C ILE A 103 -3.88 8.09 5.28
N VAL A 104 -4.49 9.27 5.25
CA VAL A 104 -4.18 10.32 4.29
C VAL A 104 -3.45 11.47 4.96
N VAL A 105 -2.54 12.10 4.22
CA VAL A 105 -1.94 13.39 4.56
C VAL A 105 -2.62 14.44 3.68
N LEU A 106 -3.28 15.39 4.31
CA LEU A 106 -4.00 16.48 3.65
C LEU A 106 -3.02 17.55 3.14
N GLU A 107 -3.51 18.50 2.34
CA GLU A 107 -2.69 19.58 1.78
C GLU A 107 -2.07 20.50 2.86
N ASP A 108 -2.73 20.67 4.00
CA ASP A 108 -2.21 21.42 5.16
C ASP A 108 -1.14 20.64 5.95
N GLY A 109 -0.88 19.36 5.58
CA GLY A 109 0.07 18.49 6.26
C GLY A 109 -0.52 17.71 7.44
N THR A 110 -1.78 17.93 7.81
CA THR A 110 -2.45 17.14 8.84
C THR A 110 -2.77 15.73 8.32
N SER A 111 -2.85 14.76 9.23
CA SER A 111 -3.19 13.38 8.88
C SER A 111 -4.61 13.05 9.33
N ARG A 112 -5.31 12.29 8.48
CA ARG A 112 -6.64 11.76 8.81
C ARG A 112 -6.67 10.26 8.59
N ALA A 113 -7.20 9.53 9.59
CA ALA A 113 -7.35 8.08 9.52
C ALA A 113 -8.77 7.71 9.08
N PHE A 114 -8.84 6.76 8.17
CA PHE A 114 -10.08 6.15 7.70
C PHE A 114 -10.00 4.65 7.91
N VAL A 115 -11.15 4.02 8.09
CA VAL A 115 -11.29 2.57 8.11
C VAL A 115 -12.35 2.14 7.10
N GLY A 116 -12.17 0.96 6.54
CA GLY A 116 -13.10 0.47 5.54
C GLY A 116 -12.86 -0.96 5.14
N LYS A 117 -13.72 -1.43 4.24
CA LYS A 117 -13.71 -2.79 3.72
C LYS A 117 -13.64 -2.78 2.20
N ALA A 118 -13.05 -3.84 1.64
CA ALA A 118 -13.19 -4.13 0.23
C ALA A 118 -14.61 -4.60 -0.08
N THR A 119 -15.19 -4.07 -1.15
CA THR A 119 -16.46 -4.58 -1.67
C THR A 119 -16.23 -5.78 -2.59
N PRO A 120 -17.26 -6.59 -2.91
CA PRO A 120 -17.15 -7.71 -3.84
C PRO A 120 -16.63 -7.35 -5.23
N LYS A 121 -16.73 -6.07 -5.63
CA LYS A 121 -16.19 -5.52 -6.90
C LYS A 121 -14.78 -4.95 -6.75
N THR A 122 -14.07 -5.30 -5.69
CA THR A 122 -12.75 -4.78 -5.34
C THR A 122 -12.68 -3.26 -5.12
N ALA A 123 -13.81 -2.57 -5.02
CA ALA A 123 -13.82 -1.18 -4.58
C ALA A 123 -13.51 -1.11 -3.07
N LEU A 124 -12.76 -0.09 -2.68
CA LEU A 124 -12.45 0.22 -1.29
C LEU A 124 -13.29 1.41 -0.85
N ILE A 125 -14.07 1.23 0.19
CA ILE A 125 -14.86 2.30 0.79
C ILE A 125 -14.33 2.56 2.20
N PHE A 126 -13.88 3.77 2.42
CA PHE A 126 -13.30 4.23 3.68
C PHE A 126 -14.14 5.33 4.29
N VAL A 127 -14.38 5.25 5.59
CA VAL A 127 -15.04 6.28 6.40
C VAL A 127 -14.05 6.80 7.42
N ALA A 128 -14.05 8.11 7.64
CA ALA A 128 -13.20 8.73 8.65
C ALA A 128 -13.45 8.11 10.03
N LYS A 129 -12.37 7.85 10.76
CA LYS A 129 -12.43 7.22 12.08
C LYS A 129 -13.01 8.18 13.13
N ASP A 130 -12.68 9.44 12.98
CA ASP A 130 -13.17 10.51 13.84
C ASP A 130 -14.27 11.31 13.14
N GLU A 131 -15.10 12.01 13.91
CA GLU A 131 -16.11 12.89 13.36
C GLU A 131 -15.47 14.01 12.53
N VAL A 132 -15.96 14.21 11.32
CA VAL A 132 -15.45 15.23 10.38
C VAL A 132 -16.55 16.23 10.10
N THR A 133 -16.42 17.42 10.66
CA THR A 133 -17.36 18.54 10.45
C THR A 133 -17.14 19.17 9.07
N GLU A 134 -15.88 19.27 8.62
CA GLU A 134 -15.52 19.86 7.34
C GLU A 134 -14.51 19.01 6.56
N GLY A 135 -14.61 19.01 5.24
CA GLY A 135 -13.70 18.30 4.34
C GLY A 135 -14.09 16.84 4.10
N VAL A 136 -13.10 16.00 3.81
CA VAL A 136 -13.32 14.62 3.41
C VAL A 136 -13.63 13.74 4.60
N SER A 137 -14.83 13.14 4.62
CA SER A 137 -15.25 12.14 5.61
C SER A 137 -15.35 10.74 5.05
N ARG A 138 -15.45 10.60 3.72
CA ARG A 138 -15.48 9.30 3.03
C ARG A 138 -14.63 9.35 1.78
N VAL A 139 -13.91 8.26 1.54
CA VAL A 139 -13.10 8.03 0.33
C VAL A 139 -13.52 6.70 -0.28
N THR A 140 -13.89 6.71 -1.56
CA THR A 140 -14.14 5.48 -2.31
C THR A 140 -13.13 5.37 -3.44
N ILE A 141 -12.36 4.28 -3.46
CA ILE A 141 -11.42 3.96 -4.55
C ILE A 141 -12.02 2.82 -5.36
N THR A 142 -12.30 3.08 -6.63
CA THR A 142 -12.89 2.10 -7.55
C THR A 142 -11.93 1.83 -8.70
N PRO A 143 -11.18 0.71 -8.69
CA PRO A 143 -10.48 0.23 -9.86
C PRO A 143 -11.51 -0.11 -10.95
N LEU A 144 -11.32 0.45 -12.14
CA LEU A 144 -12.19 0.15 -13.29
C LEU A 144 -11.59 -0.97 -14.13
N HIS A 145 -10.29 -0.88 -14.38
CA HIS A 145 -9.44 -1.89 -15.01
C HIS A 145 -7.95 -1.48 -14.81
N ASP A 146 -7.02 -2.25 -15.33
CA ASP A 146 -5.57 -2.09 -15.10
C ASP A 146 -5.00 -0.71 -15.46
N THR A 147 -5.71 0.06 -16.25
CA THR A 147 -5.27 1.38 -16.72
C THR A 147 -6.08 2.54 -16.16
N ARG A 148 -7.10 2.29 -15.34
CA ARG A 148 -7.96 3.35 -14.80
C ARG A 148 -8.49 3.01 -13.41
N PHE A 149 -8.54 3.99 -12.52
CA PHE A 149 -9.34 3.96 -11.30
C PHE A 149 -9.95 5.34 -11.01
N VAL A 150 -10.96 5.36 -10.18
CA VAL A 150 -11.63 6.60 -9.73
C VAL A 150 -11.52 6.68 -8.21
N MET A 151 -11.23 7.88 -7.71
CA MET A 151 -11.28 8.22 -6.29
C MET A 151 -12.40 9.26 -6.10
N LEU A 152 -13.45 8.87 -5.37
CA LEU A 152 -14.54 9.74 -4.98
C LEU A 152 -14.32 10.22 -3.55
N LEU A 153 -14.39 11.52 -3.33
CA LEU A 153 -14.29 12.18 -2.03
C LEU A 153 -15.65 12.76 -1.66
N GLU A 154 -16.12 12.46 -0.44
CA GLU A 154 -17.42 12.90 0.06
C GLU A 154 -17.27 13.55 1.44
N THR A 155 -18.19 14.47 1.75
CA THR A 155 -18.29 15.15 3.06
C THR A 155 -19.15 14.34 4.04
N GLY A 156 -19.25 14.79 5.30
CA GLY A 156 -20.04 14.16 6.36
C GLY A 156 -21.53 13.99 6.03
N THR A 157 -22.09 14.84 5.17
CA THR A 157 -23.46 14.72 4.67
C THR A 157 -23.60 13.78 3.45
N ALA A 158 -22.56 13.00 3.15
CA ALA A 158 -22.46 12.17 1.97
C ALA A 158 -22.58 12.94 0.64
N SER A 159 -22.33 14.25 0.67
CA SER A 159 -22.30 15.09 -0.51
C SER A 159 -20.93 14.97 -1.19
N ARG A 160 -20.94 14.90 -2.51
CA ARG A 160 -19.71 14.87 -3.29
C ARG A 160 -18.89 16.15 -3.06
N LEU A 161 -17.65 15.97 -2.60
CA LEU A 161 -16.66 17.04 -2.53
C LEU A 161 -15.85 17.11 -3.84
N ALA A 162 -15.42 15.96 -4.33
CA ALA A 162 -14.66 15.85 -5.57
C ALA A 162 -14.64 14.42 -6.10
N GLU A 163 -14.36 14.29 -7.39
CA GLU A 163 -14.04 13.01 -8.03
C GLU A 163 -12.75 13.17 -8.81
N VAL A 164 -11.81 12.26 -8.64
CA VAL A 164 -10.54 12.23 -9.38
C VAL A 164 -10.50 10.95 -10.19
N GLY A 165 -10.51 11.10 -11.53
CA GLY A 165 -10.31 10.00 -12.45
C GLY A 165 -8.83 9.85 -12.78
N TYR A 166 -8.24 8.68 -12.49
CA TYR A 166 -6.86 8.39 -12.76
C TYR A 166 -6.70 7.49 -13.98
N THR A 167 -5.71 7.82 -14.82
CA THR A 167 -5.27 7.00 -15.95
C THR A 167 -3.80 6.67 -15.76
N ARG A 168 -3.44 5.41 -15.99
CA ARG A 168 -2.06 4.92 -15.84
C ARG A 168 -1.15 5.60 -16.86
N LYS A 169 -0.02 6.14 -16.39
CA LYS A 169 0.99 6.75 -17.25
C LYS A 169 1.66 5.69 -18.13
N GLY A 170 1.82 5.98 -19.41
CA GLY A 170 2.43 5.05 -20.37
C GLY A 170 1.55 3.83 -20.74
N ALA A 171 0.28 3.81 -20.37
CA ALA A 171 -0.64 2.81 -20.86
C ALA A 171 -0.92 3.04 -22.36
N ALA A 172 -0.27 2.24 -23.20
CA ALA A 172 -0.71 2.09 -24.59
C ALA A 172 -2.04 1.32 -24.59
N PHE A 173 -2.99 1.75 -25.41
CA PHE A 173 -4.33 1.13 -25.55
C PHE A 173 -4.30 -0.35 -26.01
N ALA A 174 -3.10 -0.94 -26.24
CA ALA A 174 -2.91 -2.26 -26.81
C ALA A 174 -1.80 -3.09 -26.14
N ALA A 175 -1.31 -2.75 -24.95
CA ALA A 175 -0.33 -3.60 -24.25
C ALA A 175 -1.06 -4.78 -23.61
N GLY A 176 -1.06 -5.92 -24.32
CA GLY A 176 -1.51 -7.21 -23.78
C GLY A 176 -0.70 -7.65 -22.57
N ASP A 177 -1.12 -8.73 -21.94
CA ASP A 177 -0.68 -9.32 -20.65
C ASP A 177 0.75 -9.90 -20.66
N SER A 178 1.63 -9.42 -21.55
CA SER A 178 3.01 -9.92 -21.77
C SER A 178 4.07 -9.27 -20.86
N ALA A 179 3.67 -8.43 -19.91
CA ALA A 179 4.64 -7.81 -18.99
C ALA A 179 5.23 -8.86 -18.03
N PRO A 180 6.56 -8.79 -17.75
CA PRO A 180 7.18 -9.68 -16.78
C PRO A 180 6.55 -9.50 -15.40
N LYS A 181 6.60 -10.55 -14.58
CA LYS A 181 6.05 -10.52 -13.21
C LYS A 181 7.08 -9.99 -12.21
N CYS A 182 6.63 -9.21 -11.27
CA CYS A 182 7.43 -8.77 -10.13
C CYS A 182 7.81 -9.99 -9.26
N ILE A 183 9.12 -10.19 -9.04
CA ILE A 183 9.63 -11.32 -8.26
C ILE A 183 9.20 -11.25 -6.77
N VAL A 184 8.91 -10.05 -6.25
CA VAL A 184 8.52 -9.83 -4.85
C VAL A 184 7.02 -10.09 -4.64
N THR A 185 6.17 -9.48 -5.47
CA THR A 185 4.71 -9.42 -5.23
C THR A 185 3.88 -10.18 -6.27
N GLY A 186 4.49 -10.61 -7.38
CA GLY A 186 3.79 -11.25 -8.49
C GLY A 186 2.97 -10.30 -9.37
N GLY A 187 2.95 -8.99 -9.07
CA GLY A 187 2.33 -7.96 -9.90
C GLY A 187 3.11 -7.68 -11.18
N ARG A 188 2.68 -6.67 -11.96
CA ARG A 188 3.36 -6.28 -13.21
C ARG A 188 4.75 -5.72 -12.91
N GLY A 189 5.80 -6.38 -13.44
CA GLY A 189 7.19 -5.91 -13.32
C GLY A 189 7.48 -4.81 -14.34
N THR A 190 8.03 -3.69 -13.87
CA THR A 190 8.34 -2.51 -14.71
C THR A 190 9.79 -2.08 -14.58
N ILE A 191 10.46 -2.47 -13.50
CA ILE A 191 11.85 -2.11 -13.20
C ILE A 191 12.69 -3.39 -13.28
N ALA A 192 13.72 -3.38 -14.12
CA ALA A 192 14.68 -4.47 -14.19
C ALA A 192 15.69 -4.37 -13.04
N VAL A 193 15.98 -5.50 -12.40
CA VAL A 193 17.00 -5.67 -11.37
C VAL A 193 17.86 -6.89 -11.72
N SER A 194 19.10 -6.94 -11.25
CA SER A 194 20.00 -8.07 -11.56
C SER A 194 20.64 -8.62 -10.29
N TYR A 195 20.84 -9.95 -10.27
CA TYR A 195 21.55 -10.61 -9.19
C TYR A 195 22.26 -11.85 -9.73
N LYS A 196 23.57 -12.01 -9.43
CA LYS A 196 24.42 -13.13 -9.90
C LYS A 196 24.30 -13.39 -11.41
N GLY A 197 24.30 -12.32 -12.23
CA GLY A 197 24.24 -12.39 -13.69
C GLY A 197 22.87 -12.74 -14.28
N LYS A 198 21.82 -12.85 -13.46
CA LYS A 198 20.43 -13.05 -13.90
C LYS A 198 19.61 -11.79 -13.74
N SER A 199 18.71 -11.54 -14.71
CA SER A 199 17.78 -10.41 -14.66
C SER A 199 16.44 -10.84 -14.07
N TYR A 200 15.89 -9.98 -13.24
CA TYR A 200 14.57 -10.11 -12.62
C TYR A 200 13.81 -8.80 -12.80
N PHE A 201 12.52 -8.82 -12.49
CA PHE A 201 11.68 -7.61 -12.57
C PHE A 201 10.98 -7.35 -11.25
N VAL A 202 10.84 -6.07 -10.92
CA VAL A 202 10.05 -5.59 -9.77
C VAL A 202 9.07 -4.52 -10.22
N CYS A 203 7.99 -4.28 -9.46
CA CYS A 203 6.91 -3.40 -9.88
C CYS A 203 7.06 -1.93 -9.46
N CYS A 204 7.87 -1.64 -8.45
CA CYS A 204 8.03 -0.29 -7.89
C CYS A 204 9.33 -0.18 -7.07
N SER A 205 9.62 1.04 -6.58
CA SER A 205 10.81 1.33 -5.76
C SER A 205 10.87 0.50 -4.48
N GLY A 206 9.76 0.37 -3.75
CA GLY A 206 9.75 -0.43 -2.51
C GLY A 206 10.06 -1.91 -2.73
N CYS A 207 9.62 -2.49 -3.86
CA CYS A 207 10.04 -3.85 -4.23
C CYS A 207 11.51 -3.92 -4.66
N LYS A 208 12.03 -2.84 -5.28
CA LYS A 208 13.44 -2.74 -5.64
C LYS A 208 14.31 -2.65 -4.39
N GLU A 209 13.96 -1.79 -3.45
CA GLU A 209 14.67 -1.63 -2.17
C GLU A 209 14.75 -2.95 -1.41
N LEU A 210 13.61 -3.66 -1.26
CA LEU A 210 13.58 -4.97 -0.61
C LEU A 210 14.46 -6.00 -1.33
N PHE A 211 14.45 -6.01 -2.68
CA PHE A 211 15.30 -6.89 -3.46
C PHE A 211 16.79 -6.56 -3.30
N ASP A 212 17.15 -5.28 -3.33
CA ASP A 212 18.54 -4.83 -3.20
C ASP A 212 19.09 -5.09 -1.78
N GLU A 213 18.23 -4.99 -0.73
CA GLU A 213 18.61 -5.27 0.66
C GLU A 213 18.97 -6.75 0.86
N ASN A 214 18.17 -7.68 0.32
CA ASN A 214 18.44 -9.12 0.46
C ASN A 214 17.87 -9.93 -0.72
N PRO A 215 18.59 -9.97 -1.87
CA PRO A 215 18.13 -10.69 -3.06
C PRO A 215 17.96 -12.19 -2.83
N GLU A 216 18.81 -12.81 -1.99
CA GLU A 216 18.74 -14.25 -1.73
C GLU A 216 17.44 -14.62 -0.97
N ALA A 217 17.07 -13.86 0.04
CA ALA A 217 15.83 -14.08 0.76
C ALA A 217 14.60 -13.89 -0.14
N VAL A 218 14.58 -12.83 -0.97
CA VAL A 218 13.50 -12.58 -1.93
C VAL A 218 13.36 -13.73 -2.93
N LEU A 219 14.47 -14.24 -3.47
CA LEU A 219 14.45 -15.35 -4.41
C LEU A 219 14.00 -16.67 -3.76
N ALA A 220 14.39 -16.92 -2.51
CA ALA A 220 13.94 -18.08 -1.73
C ALA A 220 12.42 -18.02 -1.47
N GLU A 221 11.89 -16.86 -1.07
CA GLU A 221 10.45 -16.63 -0.89
C GLU A 221 9.67 -16.83 -2.19
N ALA A 222 10.19 -16.32 -3.31
CA ALA A 222 9.55 -16.46 -4.62
C ALA A 222 9.48 -17.93 -5.05
N LYS A 223 10.54 -18.68 -4.81
CA LYS A 223 10.59 -20.13 -5.10
C LYS A 223 9.56 -20.88 -4.24
N ALA A 224 9.53 -20.63 -2.94
CA ALA A 224 8.56 -21.26 -2.04
C ALA A 224 7.10 -21.01 -2.45
N LYS A 225 6.78 -19.79 -2.94
CA LYS A 225 5.45 -19.44 -3.47
C LYS A 225 5.11 -20.16 -4.78
N THR A 226 6.11 -20.56 -5.57
CA THR A 226 5.92 -21.28 -6.83
C THR A 226 5.70 -22.77 -6.57
N ASP A 227 6.45 -23.34 -5.62
CA ASP A 227 6.39 -24.75 -5.26
C ASP A 227 5.10 -25.13 -4.47
N ALA A 228 4.43 -24.13 -3.89
CA ALA A 228 3.17 -24.28 -3.12
C ALA A 228 1.89 -24.20 -4.01
N LYS A 229 2.01 -24.08 -5.34
CA LYS A 229 0.89 -24.04 -6.29
C LYS A 229 0.70 -25.37 -7.01
#